data_71386a762a26871ef2ed78a173c4ead5
#
_entry.id   71386a762a26871ef2ed78a173c4ead5
#
_cell.length_a   1.000
_cell.length_b   1.000
_cell.length_c   1.000
_cell.angle_alpha   90.00
_cell.angle_beta   90.00
_cell.angle_gamma   90.00
#
_symmetry.space_group_name_H-M   'P 1'
#
loop_
_entity.id
_entity.type
_entity.pdbx_description
1 polymer ?
#
loop_
_entity_poly.entity_id
_entity_poly.type
_entity_poly.pdbx_seq_one_letter_code
_entity_poly.pdbx_strand_id
1 'polypeptide(L)'
;MEPVLWNRLHFLYRSGKIVRMNTSIDISHIRNFSIVAHIDHGKSTISDRILELTHTVDERDMESQLLDTMDIERERGITIKSNAVRVSYDADDGETYQFNLIDTPGHVDFTYEVSRSLAACEGAVLVVDATQGVEAQTVSNATLAMNANLDIVPAINKIDLPSAHPDEVKTEIEDDLAIPADDAVCVSGKTGEGIHDLLESIVFLISPPKGDANAPLKALILDLSLIHI
;
A
#
# COMPACT_ATOMS: atom_id res chain seq x y z
N MET A 1 -17.51 -4.72 35.40
CA MET A 1 -16.52 -3.93 34.66
C MET A 1 -16.66 -4.36 33.22
N GLU A 2 -17.37 -3.54 32.43
CA GLU A 2 -17.59 -3.84 31.02
C GLU A 2 -16.27 -3.76 30.24
N PRO A 3 -16.00 -4.68 29.30
CA PRO A 3 -14.82 -4.59 28.44
C PRO A 3 -14.99 -3.39 27.52
N VAL A 4 -14.18 -2.38 27.73
CA VAL A 4 -14.17 -1.13 26.97
C VAL A 4 -13.85 -1.44 25.51
N LEU A 5 -14.82 -1.16 24.70
CA LEU A 5 -14.90 -1.08 23.26
C LEU A 5 -13.70 -0.31 22.62
N TRP A 6 -12.60 -0.98 22.36
CA TRP A 6 -11.49 -0.41 21.60
C TRP A 6 -11.77 -0.34 20.09
N ASN A 7 -12.77 -1.06 19.57
CA ASN A 7 -13.20 -0.99 18.16
C ASN A 7 -13.92 0.31 17.78
N ARG A 8 -14.03 1.29 18.68
CA ARG A 8 -14.79 2.53 18.41
C ARG A 8 -14.01 3.83 18.55
N LEU A 9 -12.70 3.81 18.78
CA LEU A 9 -11.94 5.01 19.02
C LEU A 9 -10.73 5.10 18.09
N HIS A 10 -10.92 5.74 16.95
CA HIS A 10 -9.84 6.20 16.11
C HIS A 10 -9.58 7.66 16.40
N PHE A 11 -8.38 7.96 16.85
CA PHE A 11 -7.93 9.33 17.10
C PHE A 11 -7.00 9.75 15.97
N LEU A 12 -7.46 10.66 15.11
CA LEU A 12 -6.57 11.45 14.28
C LEU A 12 -6.22 12.71 15.05
N TYR A 13 -4.95 12.88 15.42
CA TYR A 13 -4.45 14.12 16.01
C TYR A 13 -4.12 15.09 14.87
N ARG A 14 -5.03 16.02 14.61
CA ARG A 14 -4.80 17.13 13.69
C ARG A 14 -5.08 18.41 14.45
N SER A 15 -4.07 19.26 14.56
CA SER A 15 -4.17 20.64 15.11
C SER A 15 -4.96 20.77 16.43
N GLY A 16 -4.69 19.93 17.43
CA GLY A 16 -5.28 20.07 18.76
C GLY A 16 -6.76 19.70 18.92
N LYS A 17 -7.40 19.11 17.89
CA LYS A 17 -8.77 18.60 17.98
C LYS A 17 -8.79 17.08 17.80
N ILE A 18 -9.39 16.39 18.77
CA ILE A 18 -9.69 14.96 18.69
C ILE A 18 -10.98 14.81 17.89
N VAL A 19 -10.90 14.29 16.68
CA VAL A 19 -12.08 13.95 15.89
C VAL A 19 -12.43 12.50 16.15
N ARG A 20 -13.60 12.24 16.70
CA ARG A 20 -14.17 10.90 16.88
C ARG A 20 -14.79 10.46 15.56
N MET A 21 -14.15 9.56 14.84
CA MET A 21 -14.80 8.83 13.75
C MET A 21 -15.47 7.58 14.33
N ASN A 22 -16.78 7.58 14.33
CA ASN A 22 -17.61 6.49 14.87
C ASN A 22 -18.26 5.73 13.71
N THR A 23 -17.47 4.99 12.95
CA THR A 23 -17.98 4.01 11.99
C THR A 23 -17.31 2.67 12.27
N SER A 24 -18.09 1.72 12.77
CA SER A 24 -17.66 0.31 12.83
C SER A 24 -17.76 -0.21 11.38
N ILE A 25 -16.68 -0.14 10.63
CA ILE A 25 -16.58 -0.81 9.34
C ILE A 25 -16.50 -2.32 9.62
N ASP A 26 -17.25 -3.10 8.85
CA ASP A 26 -17.18 -4.56 8.91
C ASP A 26 -15.76 -5.01 8.51
N ILE A 27 -15.25 -6.04 9.16
CA ILE A 27 -13.92 -6.62 8.84
C ILE A 27 -13.85 -7.03 7.37
N SER A 28 -14.95 -7.49 6.78
CA SER A 28 -15.03 -7.86 5.37
C SER A 28 -14.70 -6.73 4.39
N HIS A 29 -14.89 -5.47 4.82
CA HIS A 29 -14.60 -4.26 4.03
C HIS A 29 -13.24 -3.62 4.37
N ILE A 30 -12.37 -4.33 5.08
CA ILE A 30 -11.01 -3.86 5.37
C ILE A 30 -10.03 -4.52 4.40
N ARG A 31 -9.08 -3.73 3.88
CA ARG A 31 -7.96 -4.22 3.06
C ARG A 31 -6.66 -3.65 3.62
N ASN A 32 -5.81 -4.54 4.13
CA ASN A 32 -4.48 -4.18 4.60
C ASN A 32 -3.48 -4.60 3.54
N PHE A 33 -2.79 -3.66 2.96
CA PHE A 33 -1.83 -3.94 1.91
C PHE A 33 -0.63 -3.02 1.94
N SER A 34 0.44 -3.48 1.33
CA SER A 34 1.66 -2.70 1.12
C SER A 34 1.92 -2.54 -0.37
N ILE A 35 2.57 -1.44 -0.74
CA ILE A 35 3.08 -1.26 -2.10
C ILE A 35 4.56 -1.62 -2.09
N VAL A 36 4.94 -2.59 -2.92
CA VAL A 36 6.31 -3.06 -3.10
C VAL A 36 6.76 -2.80 -4.54
N ALA A 37 7.97 -2.29 -4.68
CA ALA A 37 8.51 -1.90 -5.98
C ALA A 37 10.03 -1.89 -5.95
N HIS A 38 10.64 -1.96 -7.13
CA HIS A 38 12.04 -1.52 -7.30
C HIS A 38 12.16 0.00 -7.12
N ILE A 39 13.38 0.48 -6.87
CA ILE A 39 13.67 1.92 -6.80
C ILE A 39 13.28 2.55 -8.14
N ASP A 40 12.69 3.74 -8.09
CA ASP A 40 12.24 4.53 -9.25
C ASP A 40 11.12 3.89 -10.11
N HIS A 41 10.54 2.75 -9.72
CA HIS A 41 9.36 2.18 -10.40
C HIS A 41 8.07 2.98 -10.11
N GLY A 42 8.12 4.00 -9.23
CA GLY A 42 7.02 4.94 -8.99
C GLY A 42 6.11 4.58 -7.84
N LYS A 43 6.61 3.83 -6.84
CA LYS A 43 5.89 3.50 -5.62
C LYS A 43 5.26 4.72 -4.94
N SER A 44 6.07 5.72 -4.57
CA SER A 44 5.58 6.93 -3.89
C SER A 44 4.60 7.73 -4.74
N THR A 45 4.80 7.77 -6.07
CA THR A 45 3.88 8.44 -6.98
C THR A 45 2.50 7.77 -7.04
N ILE A 46 2.46 6.43 -7.03
CA ILE A 46 1.19 5.68 -6.96
C ILE A 46 0.53 5.91 -5.60
N SER A 47 1.28 5.87 -4.51
CA SER A 47 0.76 6.16 -3.16
C SER A 47 0.12 7.56 -3.10
N ASP A 48 0.79 8.58 -3.65
CA ASP A 48 0.25 9.95 -3.73
C ASP A 48 -1.07 9.99 -4.52
N ARG A 49 -1.15 9.27 -5.66
CA ARG A 49 -2.39 9.20 -6.46
C ARG A 49 -3.53 8.50 -5.74
N ILE A 50 -3.24 7.45 -4.98
CA ILE A 50 -4.25 6.80 -4.13
C ILE A 50 -4.80 7.80 -3.11
N LEU A 51 -3.94 8.56 -2.44
CA LEU A 51 -4.35 9.57 -1.46
C LEU A 51 -5.17 10.71 -2.08
N GLU A 52 -4.80 11.13 -3.27
CA GLU A 52 -5.52 12.16 -4.04
C GLU A 52 -6.92 11.67 -4.45
N LEU A 53 -7.01 10.51 -5.11
CA LEU A 53 -8.26 9.95 -5.63
C LEU A 53 -9.26 9.65 -4.51
N THR A 54 -8.78 9.23 -3.35
CA THR A 54 -9.60 8.94 -2.18
C THR A 54 -9.91 10.17 -1.31
N HIS A 55 -9.51 11.36 -1.75
CA HIS A 55 -9.70 12.62 -1.03
C HIS A 55 -9.24 12.58 0.44
N THR A 56 -8.26 11.73 0.75
CA THR A 56 -7.71 11.57 2.11
C THR A 56 -6.94 12.82 2.55
N VAL A 57 -6.39 13.54 1.58
CA VAL A 57 -5.67 14.80 1.75
C VAL A 57 -6.32 15.86 0.88
N ASP A 58 -6.50 17.07 1.43
CA ASP A 58 -7.03 18.20 0.65
C ASP A 58 -6.06 18.54 -0.48
N GLU A 59 -6.58 18.86 -1.68
CA GLU A 59 -5.76 19.23 -2.87
C GLU A 59 -4.74 20.33 -2.57
N ARG A 60 -5.02 21.20 -1.60
CA ARG A 60 -4.14 22.32 -1.21
C ARG A 60 -2.94 21.88 -0.37
N ASP A 61 -3.06 20.72 0.28
CA ASP A 61 -2.05 20.14 1.18
C ASP A 61 -1.29 18.99 0.49
N MET A 62 -1.60 18.71 -0.80
CA MET A 62 -0.90 17.70 -1.58
C MET A 62 0.50 18.19 -1.95
N GLU A 63 1.50 17.49 -1.43
CA GLU A 63 2.91 17.61 -1.82
C GLU A 63 3.35 16.30 -2.48
N SER A 64 4.34 16.36 -3.36
CA SER A 64 4.92 15.15 -3.92
C SER A 64 5.64 14.36 -2.83
N GLN A 65 5.52 13.02 -2.88
CA GLN A 65 6.09 12.11 -1.87
C GLN A 65 5.56 12.42 -0.44
N LEU A 66 4.24 12.56 -0.34
CA LEU A 66 3.57 12.94 0.91
C LEU A 66 3.86 11.98 2.08
N LEU A 67 4.03 10.69 1.78
CA LEU A 67 4.33 9.66 2.77
C LEU A 67 5.80 9.65 3.20
N ASP A 68 6.70 10.20 2.39
CA ASP A 68 8.12 10.33 2.70
C ASP A 68 8.31 11.53 3.64
N THR A 69 8.33 11.28 4.95
CA THR A 69 8.30 12.33 5.99
C THR A 69 9.68 12.88 6.35
N MET A 70 10.76 12.18 5.95
CA MET A 70 12.14 12.58 6.24
C MET A 70 12.73 13.36 5.06
N ASP A 71 13.47 14.44 5.35
CA ASP A 71 14.14 15.25 4.31
C ASP A 71 15.06 14.39 3.42
N ILE A 72 15.74 13.40 4.00
CA ILE A 72 16.63 12.49 3.27
C ILE A 72 15.87 11.52 2.36
N GLU A 73 14.64 11.15 2.69
CA GLU A 73 13.77 10.33 1.84
C GLU A 73 13.41 11.12 0.58
N ARG A 74 12.97 12.37 0.75
CA ARG A 74 12.63 13.29 -0.34
C ARG A 74 13.84 13.65 -1.20
N GLU A 75 14.99 13.91 -0.58
CA GLU A 75 16.23 14.26 -1.31
C GLU A 75 16.71 13.12 -2.20
N ARG A 76 16.59 11.87 -1.73
CA ARG A 76 17.07 10.68 -2.42
C ARG A 76 16.02 9.94 -3.22
N GLY A 77 14.74 10.31 -3.09
CA GLY A 77 13.62 9.64 -3.75
C GLY A 77 13.40 8.19 -3.27
N ILE A 78 13.77 7.87 -2.03
CA ILE A 78 13.64 6.53 -1.45
C ILE A 78 12.91 6.58 -0.11
N THR A 79 11.99 5.66 0.11
CA THR A 79 11.37 5.45 1.42
C THR A 79 12.34 4.69 2.33
N ILE A 80 12.60 5.20 3.52
CA ILE A 80 13.47 4.59 4.54
C ILE A 80 12.64 3.98 5.65
N LYS A 81 11.60 4.72 6.11
CA LYS A 81 10.74 4.28 7.20
C LYS A 81 9.34 3.97 6.69
N SER A 82 8.81 2.82 7.11
CA SER A 82 7.43 2.46 6.79
C SER A 82 6.44 3.41 7.44
N ASN A 83 5.50 3.92 6.63
CA ASN A 83 4.39 4.75 7.07
C ASN A 83 3.07 4.03 6.80
N ALA A 84 2.15 4.10 7.76
CA ALA A 84 0.81 3.52 7.60
C ALA A 84 -0.24 4.62 7.49
N VAL A 85 -1.05 4.54 6.47
CA VAL A 85 -2.14 5.49 6.22
C VAL A 85 -3.45 4.73 6.06
N ARG A 86 -4.49 5.26 6.68
CA ARG A 86 -5.86 4.78 6.53
C ARG A 86 -6.60 5.64 5.52
N VAL A 87 -7.22 4.99 4.57
CA VAL A 87 -7.95 5.60 3.46
C VAL A 87 -9.35 5.02 3.41
N SER A 88 -10.36 5.83 3.09
CA SER A 88 -11.72 5.38 2.81
C SER A 88 -11.93 5.41 1.30
N TYR A 89 -12.42 4.31 0.74
CA TYR A 89 -12.64 4.16 -0.69
C TYR A 89 -14.08 3.68 -0.95
N ASP A 90 -14.80 4.42 -1.77
CA ASP A 90 -16.14 4.04 -2.23
C ASP A 90 -15.98 3.27 -3.54
N ALA A 91 -16.22 1.95 -3.51
CA ALA A 91 -16.01 1.06 -4.64
C ALA A 91 -17.19 1.04 -5.59
N ASP A 92 -16.99 0.51 -6.79
CA ASP A 92 -18.01 0.39 -7.84
C ASP A 92 -19.18 -0.53 -7.46
N ASP A 93 -18.99 -1.42 -6.48
CA ASP A 93 -20.07 -2.25 -5.91
C ASP A 93 -21.05 -1.47 -5.01
N GLY A 94 -20.75 -0.20 -4.74
CA GLY A 94 -21.53 0.71 -3.91
C GLY A 94 -21.26 0.61 -2.42
N GLU A 95 -20.27 -0.18 -2.01
CA GLU A 95 -19.83 -0.32 -0.62
C GLU A 95 -18.60 0.53 -0.34
N THR A 96 -18.45 0.95 0.91
CA THR A 96 -17.27 1.72 1.34
C THR A 96 -16.25 0.81 1.99
N TYR A 97 -15.04 0.79 1.48
CA TYR A 97 -13.91 0.01 1.99
C TYR A 97 -12.95 0.88 2.80
N GLN A 98 -12.36 0.29 3.81
CA GLN A 98 -11.25 0.86 4.54
C GLN A 98 -9.95 0.25 4.06
N PHE A 99 -9.12 1.03 3.40
CA PHE A 99 -7.78 0.65 3.02
C PHE A 99 -6.78 1.10 4.10
N ASN A 100 -5.96 0.18 4.56
CA ASN A 100 -4.81 0.45 5.39
C ASN A 100 -3.57 0.21 4.54
N LEU A 101 -3.08 1.28 3.94
CA LEU A 101 -1.87 1.27 3.11
C LEU A 101 -0.65 1.37 4.02
N ILE A 102 0.27 0.42 3.90
CA ILE A 102 1.58 0.47 4.54
C ILE A 102 2.63 0.73 3.45
N ASP A 103 3.15 1.95 3.43
CA ASP A 103 4.25 2.31 2.54
C ASP A 103 5.56 1.74 3.07
N THR A 104 6.25 0.94 2.26
CA THR A 104 7.47 0.20 2.66
C THR A 104 8.68 0.67 1.87
N PRO A 105 9.89 0.58 2.45
CA PRO A 105 11.12 0.79 1.70
C PRO A 105 11.22 -0.15 0.49
N GLY A 106 11.75 0.34 -0.63
CA GLY A 106 12.02 -0.48 -1.82
C GLY A 106 13.42 -1.08 -1.86
N HIS A 107 14.34 -0.57 -1.04
CA HIS A 107 15.77 -0.93 -1.10
C HIS A 107 16.08 -2.20 -0.29
N VAL A 108 16.98 -3.05 -0.81
CA VAL A 108 17.36 -4.32 -0.18
C VAL A 108 17.98 -4.18 1.22
N ASP A 109 18.60 -3.04 1.52
CA ASP A 109 19.16 -2.78 2.84
C ASP A 109 18.11 -2.72 3.94
N PHE A 110 16.85 -2.49 3.58
CA PHE A 110 15.71 -2.39 4.49
C PHE A 110 14.81 -3.64 4.48
N THR A 111 15.35 -4.79 4.07
CA THR A 111 14.59 -6.07 3.96
C THR A 111 13.89 -6.45 5.27
N TYR A 112 14.49 -6.12 6.42
CA TYR A 112 13.89 -6.39 7.73
C TYR A 112 12.63 -5.56 7.96
N GLU A 113 12.65 -4.26 7.65
CA GLU A 113 11.52 -3.35 7.74
C GLU A 113 10.39 -3.78 6.78
N VAL A 114 10.76 -4.13 5.54
CA VAL A 114 9.82 -4.66 4.54
C VAL A 114 9.14 -5.91 5.05
N SER A 115 9.90 -6.90 5.52
CA SER A 115 9.36 -8.17 6.02
C SER A 115 8.39 -7.97 7.20
N ARG A 116 8.68 -7.04 8.11
CA ARG A 116 7.79 -6.73 9.24
C ARG A 116 6.51 -6.04 8.80
N SER A 117 6.59 -5.11 7.84
CA SER A 117 5.45 -4.41 7.30
C SER A 117 4.53 -5.36 6.53
N LEU A 118 5.11 -6.25 5.71
CA LEU A 118 4.35 -7.28 5.01
C LEU A 118 3.64 -8.25 5.96
N ALA A 119 4.23 -8.57 7.12
CA ALA A 119 3.59 -9.40 8.13
C ALA A 119 2.31 -8.78 8.75
N ALA A 120 2.07 -7.48 8.54
CA ALA A 120 0.87 -6.78 8.99
C ALA A 120 -0.18 -6.61 7.87
N CYS A 121 0.05 -7.18 6.70
CA CYS A 121 -0.80 -7.08 5.52
C CYS A 121 -1.42 -8.42 5.15
N GLU A 122 -2.53 -8.38 4.43
CA GLU A 122 -3.12 -9.52 3.72
C GLU A 122 -2.75 -9.50 2.24
N GLY A 123 -2.36 -8.34 1.70
CA GLY A 123 -1.97 -8.22 0.29
C GLY A 123 -0.79 -7.31 0.04
N ALA A 124 -0.26 -7.41 -1.18
CA ALA A 124 0.80 -6.55 -1.68
C ALA A 124 0.52 -6.14 -3.13
N VAL A 125 0.63 -4.85 -3.41
CA VAL A 125 0.63 -4.32 -4.78
C VAL A 125 2.08 -4.35 -5.27
N LEU A 126 2.36 -5.20 -6.26
CA LEU A 126 3.67 -5.31 -6.89
C LEU A 126 3.75 -4.36 -8.08
N VAL A 127 4.49 -3.27 -7.93
CA VAL A 127 4.64 -2.27 -8.99
C VAL A 127 5.88 -2.55 -9.83
N VAL A 128 5.69 -2.68 -11.14
CA VAL A 128 6.75 -2.89 -12.12
C VAL A 128 6.71 -1.77 -13.15
N ASP A 129 7.87 -1.24 -13.52
CA ASP A 129 7.99 -0.19 -14.55
C ASP A 129 7.80 -0.81 -15.94
N ALA A 130 6.87 -0.26 -16.74
CA ALA A 130 6.59 -0.70 -18.11
C ALA A 130 7.77 -0.56 -19.07
N THR A 131 8.82 0.19 -18.69
CA THR A 131 10.01 0.44 -19.53
C THR A 131 11.25 -0.33 -19.12
N GLN A 132 11.30 -0.77 -17.84
CA GLN A 132 12.47 -1.44 -17.27
C GLN A 132 12.21 -2.93 -17.01
N GLY A 133 10.93 -3.32 -16.84
CA GLY A 133 10.55 -4.68 -16.57
C GLY A 133 10.89 -5.15 -15.15
N VAL A 134 11.08 -6.47 -15.01
CA VAL A 134 11.37 -7.11 -13.72
C VAL A 134 12.86 -6.95 -13.39
N GLU A 135 13.15 -6.32 -12.26
CA GLU A 135 14.51 -6.10 -11.78
C GLU A 135 14.78 -6.85 -10.45
N ALA A 136 16.06 -6.91 -10.03
CA ALA A 136 16.48 -7.72 -8.90
C ALA A 136 15.74 -7.43 -7.59
N GLN A 137 15.38 -6.16 -7.31
CA GLN A 137 14.60 -5.82 -6.13
C GLN A 137 13.12 -6.19 -6.28
N THR A 138 12.59 -6.18 -7.51
CA THR A 138 11.24 -6.68 -7.80
C THR A 138 11.15 -8.15 -7.41
N VAL A 139 12.12 -8.98 -7.85
CA VAL A 139 12.21 -10.41 -7.50
C VAL A 139 12.32 -10.60 -5.97
N SER A 140 13.21 -9.84 -5.32
CA SER A 140 13.40 -9.93 -3.87
C SER A 140 12.13 -9.59 -3.09
N ASN A 141 11.49 -8.47 -3.42
CA ASN A 141 10.27 -8.00 -2.75
C ASN A 141 9.08 -8.92 -3.02
N ALA A 142 8.91 -9.41 -4.26
CA ALA A 142 7.89 -10.39 -4.62
C ALA A 142 8.08 -11.69 -3.82
N THR A 143 9.32 -12.17 -3.69
CA THR A 143 9.65 -13.36 -2.89
C THR A 143 9.29 -13.17 -1.42
N LEU A 144 9.53 -11.98 -0.84
CA LEU A 144 9.14 -11.68 0.54
C LEU A 144 7.62 -11.69 0.71
N ALA A 145 6.87 -11.12 -0.24
CA ALA A 145 5.41 -11.11 -0.23
C ALA A 145 4.83 -12.53 -0.35
N MET A 146 5.37 -13.36 -1.26
CA MET A 146 4.98 -14.77 -1.41
C MET A 146 5.28 -15.58 -0.15
N ASN A 147 6.45 -15.40 0.46
CA ASN A 147 6.81 -16.10 1.70
C ASN A 147 5.92 -15.69 2.89
N ALA A 148 5.35 -14.48 2.86
CA ALA A 148 4.37 -14.02 3.83
C ALA A 148 2.94 -14.50 3.51
N ASN A 149 2.73 -15.27 2.43
CA ASN A 149 1.44 -15.73 1.91
C ASN A 149 0.45 -14.58 1.67
N LEU A 150 0.91 -13.49 1.08
CA LEU A 150 0.07 -12.36 0.73
C LEU A 150 -0.59 -12.57 -0.64
N ASP A 151 -1.79 -12.02 -0.79
CA ASP A 151 -2.43 -11.86 -2.09
C ASP A 151 -1.65 -10.79 -2.89
N ILE A 152 -1.17 -11.11 -4.08
CA ILE A 152 -0.34 -10.20 -4.87
C ILE A 152 -1.16 -9.62 -6.01
N VAL A 153 -1.19 -8.28 -6.10
CA VAL A 153 -1.83 -7.53 -7.18
C VAL A 153 -0.72 -6.92 -8.05
N PRO A 154 -0.43 -7.46 -9.23
CA PRO A 154 0.56 -6.90 -10.12
C PRO A 154 0.03 -5.62 -10.79
N ALA A 155 0.85 -4.56 -10.78
CA ALA A 155 0.57 -3.28 -11.40
C ALA A 155 1.75 -2.82 -12.26
N ILE A 156 1.49 -2.53 -13.53
CA ILE A 156 2.49 -2.09 -14.49
C ILE A 156 2.39 -0.57 -14.63
N ASN A 157 3.41 0.13 -14.12
CA ASN A 157 3.42 1.59 -14.05
C ASN A 157 4.17 2.23 -15.23
N LYS A 158 3.97 3.54 -15.38
CA LYS A 158 4.59 4.40 -16.39
C LYS A 158 4.17 4.09 -17.82
N ILE A 159 2.93 3.63 -18.00
CA ILE A 159 2.36 3.36 -19.35
C ILE A 159 2.25 4.61 -20.22
N ASP A 160 2.36 5.82 -19.64
CA ASP A 160 2.39 7.10 -20.33
C ASP A 160 3.67 7.35 -21.14
N LEU A 161 4.71 6.55 -20.93
CA LEU A 161 5.98 6.71 -21.62
C LEU A 161 5.96 6.03 -22.99
N PRO A 162 6.53 6.66 -24.05
CA PRO A 162 6.58 6.07 -25.39
C PRO A 162 7.37 4.75 -25.48
N SER A 163 8.23 4.49 -24.50
CA SER A 163 9.05 3.28 -24.39
C SER A 163 8.41 2.20 -23.50
N ALA A 164 7.13 2.35 -23.13
CA ALA A 164 6.43 1.38 -22.32
C ALA A 164 6.06 0.15 -23.16
N HIS A 165 6.35 -1.05 -22.63
CA HIS A 165 6.03 -2.34 -23.22
C HIS A 165 5.26 -3.23 -22.21
N PRO A 166 3.99 -2.91 -21.86
CA PRO A 166 3.26 -3.58 -20.80
C PRO A 166 3.10 -5.09 -21.04
N ASP A 167 2.87 -5.51 -22.29
CA ASP A 167 2.65 -6.93 -22.62
C ASP A 167 3.92 -7.78 -22.44
N GLU A 168 5.09 -7.21 -22.73
CA GLU A 168 6.37 -7.87 -22.48
C GLU A 168 6.61 -8.01 -20.98
N VAL A 169 6.32 -6.94 -20.21
CA VAL A 169 6.48 -6.94 -18.75
C VAL A 169 5.51 -7.92 -18.07
N LYS A 170 4.29 -8.12 -18.59
CA LYS A 170 3.38 -9.16 -18.10
C LYS A 170 4.03 -10.54 -18.22
N THR A 171 4.60 -10.82 -19.39
CA THR A 171 5.30 -12.10 -19.62
C THR A 171 6.50 -12.27 -18.67
N GLU A 172 7.30 -11.22 -18.44
CA GLU A 172 8.41 -11.26 -17.48
C GLU A 172 7.94 -11.55 -16.06
N ILE A 173 6.83 -10.93 -15.61
CA ILE A 173 6.25 -11.18 -14.28
C ILE A 173 5.86 -12.66 -14.13
N GLU A 174 5.26 -13.25 -15.16
CA GLU A 174 4.87 -14.65 -15.13
C GLU A 174 6.08 -15.60 -15.17
N ASP A 175 7.03 -15.34 -16.06
CA ASP A 175 8.20 -16.20 -16.26
C ASP A 175 9.18 -16.14 -15.09
N ASP A 176 9.46 -14.94 -14.57
CA ASP A 176 10.49 -14.71 -13.55
C ASP A 176 9.96 -14.87 -12.12
N LEU A 177 8.69 -14.53 -11.88
CA LEU A 177 8.11 -14.52 -10.54
C LEU A 177 7.06 -15.60 -10.30
N ALA A 178 6.60 -16.28 -11.38
CA ALA A 178 5.49 -17.23 -11.33
C ALA A 178 4.20 -16.62 -10.71
N ILE A 179 3.98 -15.32 -10.92
CA ILE A 179 2.79 -14.60 -10.52
C ILE A 179 1.91 -14.40 -11.76
N PRO A 180 0.63 -14.82 -11.74
CA PRO A 180 -0.27 -14.56 -12.86
C PRO A 180 -0.37 -13.07 -13.15
N ALA A 181 -0.10 -12.65 -14.38
CA ALA A 181 -0.06 -11.24 -14.78
C ALA A 181 -0.92 -10.91 -15.99
N ASP A 182 -1.71 -11.84 -16.51
CA ASP A 182 -2.65 -11.59 -17.59
C ASP A 182 -3.56 -10.40 -17.28
N ASP A 183 -4.10 -10.37 -16.04
CA ASP A 183 -4.97 -9.32 -15.52
C ASP A 183 -4.21 -8.21 -14.77
N ALA A 184 -2.88 -8.11 -14.96
CA ALA A 184 -2.10 -7.03 -14.34
C ALA A 184 -2.61 -5.65 -14.75
N VAL A 185 -2.83 -4.79 -13.77
CA VAL A 185 -3.39 -3.45 -14.00
C VAL A 185 -2.32 -2.53 -14.56
N CYS A 186 -2.62 -1.93 -15.72
CA CYS A 186 -1.74 -0.94 -16.35
C CYS A 186 -2.06 0.46 -15.80
N VAL A 187 -1.08 1.13 -15.21
CA VAL A 187 -1.27 2.41 -14.53
C VAL A 187 -0.23 3.46 -14.95
N SER A 188 -0.59 4.71 -14.75
CA SER A 188 0.38 5.81 -14.76
C SER A 188 0.23 6.64 -13.46
N GLY A 189 1.16 6.50 -12.56
CA GLY A 189 1.23 7.35 -11.37
C GLY A 189 1.34 8.84 -11.71
N LYS A 190 1.91 9.18 -12.86
CA LYS A 190 2.07 10.55 -13.31
C LYS A 190 0.75 11.17 -13.80
N THR A 191 -0.02 10.45 -14.61
CA THR A 191 -1.26 10.97 -15.21
C THR A 191 -2.49 10.63 -14.37
N GLY A 192 -2.42 9.60 -13.50
CA GLY A 192 -3.55 9.07 -12.76
C GLY A 192 -4.33 7.98 -13.51
N GLU A 193 -3.94 7.66 -14.75
CA GLU A 193 -4.58 6.64 -15.57
C GLU A 193 -4.47 5.26 -14.90
N GLY A 194 -5.56 4.49 -14.90
CA GLY A 194 -5.63 3.13 -14.34
C GLY A 194 -5.60 3.04 -12.81
N ILE A 195 -5.47 4.16 -12.06
CA ILE A 195 -5.42 4.10 -10.59
C ILE A 195 -6.76 3.64 -10.00
N HIS A 196 -7.90 4.05 -10.59
CA HIS A 196 -9.20 3.55 -10.18
C HIS A 196 -9.30 2.03 -10.35
N ASP A 197 -8.88 1.50 -11.50
CA ASP A 197 -8.90 0.06 -11.77
C ASP A 197 -7.98 -0.72 -10.81
N LEU A 198 -6.86 -0.09 -10.40
CA LEU A 198 -5.99 -0.65 -9.37
C LEU A 198 -6.69 -0.74 -8.01
N LEU A 199 -7.45 0.28 -7.61
CA LEU A 199 -8.20 0.26 -6.35
C LEU A 199 -9.31 -0.79 -6.37
N GLU A 200 -10.04 -0.94 -7.49
CA GLU A 200 -11.03 -2.02 -7.68
C GLU A 200 -10.36 -3.40 -7.62
N SER A 201 -9.20 -3.57 -8.24
CA SER A 201 -8.43 -4.82 -8.16
C SER A 201 -7.99 -5.15 -6.72
N ILE A 202 -7.62 -4.15 -5.93
CA ILE A 202 -7.31 -4.31 -4.50
C ILE A 202 -8.57 -4.78 -3.73
N VAL A 203 -9.74 -4.21 -4.00
CA VAL A 203 -11.01 -4.63 -3.38
C VAL A 203 -11.30 -6.10 -3.68
N PHE A 204 -11.09 -6.51 -4.94
CA PHE A 204 -11.48 -7.83 -5.43
C PHE A 204 -10.47 -8.92 -5.06
N LEU A 205 -9.17 -8.66 -5.20
CA LEU A 205 -8.12 -9.65 -5.09
C LEU A 205 -7.57 -9.81 -3.67
N ILE A 206 -7.53 -8.73 -2.87
CA ILE A 206 -6.97 -8.81 -1.52
C ILE A 206 -8.04 -9.28 -0.54
N SER A 207 -7.72 -10.34 0.17
CA SER A 207 -8.58 -10.90 1.23
C SER A 207 -8.73 -9.93 2.41
N PRO A 208 -9.90 -9.89 3.07
CA PRO A 208 -10.03 -9.15 4.32
C PRO A 208 -9.22 -9.78 5.44
N PRO A 209 -8.85 -9.02 6.49
CA PRO A 209 -8.11 -9.53 7.63
C PRO A 209 -8.91 -10.63 8.35
N LYS A 210 -8.19 -11.68 8.75
CA LYS A 210 -8.74 -12.82 9.46
C LYS A 210 -8.72 -12.54 10.97
N GLY A 211 -9.88 -12.62 11.64
CA GLY A 211 -9.93 -12.43 13.09
C GLY A 211 -11.36 -12.45 13.63
N ASP A 212 -11.45 -12.51 14.95
CA ASP A 212 -12.70 -12.37 15.68
C ASP A 212 -12.68 -11.00 16.39
N ALA A 213 -13.58 -10.11 15.98
CA ALA A 213 -13.71 -8.76 16.54
C ALA A 213 -14.09 -8.77 18.05
N ASN A 214 -14.62 -9.89 18.56
CA ASN A 214 -14.98 -10.05 19.95
C ASN A 214 -13.89 -10.74 20.79
N ALA A 215 -12.80 -11.18 20.17
CA ALA A 215 -11.67 -11.78 20.88
C ALA A 215 -10.93 -10.74 21.74
N PRO A 216 -10.21 -11.15 22.79
CA PRO A 216 -9.35 -10.25 23.55
C PRO A 216 -8.33 -9.57 22.64
N LEU A 217 -8.12 -8.26 22.86
CA LEU A 217 -7.15 -7.48 22.10
C LEU A 217 -5.76 -8.11 22.14
N LYS A 218 -5.18 -8.31 20.96
CA LYS A 218 -3.77 -8.68 20.77
C LYS A 218 -3.14 -7.62 19.90
N ALA A 219 -1.91 -7.24 20.23
CA ALA A 219 -1.14 -6.27 19.44
C ALA A 219 0.30 -6.75 19.28
N LEU A 220 0.81 -6.65 18.07
CA LEU A 220 2.22 -6.83 17.76
C LEU A 220 2.86 -5.46 17.60
N ILE A 221 3.88 -5.17 18.40
CA ILE A 221 4.64 -3.93 18.30
C ILE A 221 5.72 -4.12 17.25
N LEU A 222 5.62 -3.39 16.14
CA LEU A 222 6.59 -3.45 15.04
C LEU A 222 7.75 -2.47 15.23
N ASP A 223 7.48 -1.30 15.81
CA ASP A 223 8.48 -0.28 16.12
C ASP A 223 8.17 0.39 17.46
N LEU A 224 9.20 0.67 18.25
CA LEU A 224 9.09 1.37 19.52
C LEU A 224 10.23 2.38 19.66
N SER A 225 9.87 3.67 19.68
CA SER A 225 10.83 4.73 19.97
C SER A 225 10.86 5.03 21.49
N LEU A 226 12.05 4.92 22.09
CA LEU A 226 12.29 5.18 23.52
C LEU A 226 12.86 6.59 23.79
N ILE A 227 12.72 7.53 22.86
CA ILE A 227 13.35 8.86 22.91
C ILE A 227 12.87 9.71 24.12
N HIS A 228 11.74 9.37 24.73
CA HIS A 228 11.09 10.16 25.78
C HIS A 228 10.87 9.37 27.10
N ILE A 229 11.74 8.42 27.41
CA ILE A 229 11.74 7.78 28.74
C ILE A 229 12.74 8.48 29.66
#